data_79a2fce6e4a414b2de6311915ef74bed
#
_entry.id   79a2fce6e4a414b2de6311915ef74bed
#
_cell.length_a   1.000
_cell.length_b   1.000
_cell.length_c   1.000
_cell.angle_alpha   90.00
_cell.angle_beta   90.00
_cell.angle_gamma   90.00
#
_symmetry.space_group_name_H-M   'P 1'
#
loop_
_entity.id
_entity.type
_entity.pdbx_description
1 polymer ?
#
loop_
_entity_poly.entity_id
_entity_poly.type
_entity_poly.pdbx_seq_one_letter_code
_entity_poly.pdbx_strand_id
1 'polypeptide(L)'
;MDEQNRDNVARTQSVFGDIARIVYLGGDNCRITEKNGFIGIDAVVEIADDGTEEEKNASDAPNVERGEKKDESDAKCAAKDGEEKDRAEKAPARRTEKLPDGRTHIIAERIFLARAFPFDMKSEYISVLDRDRKEIGMIRSLGDFSGDQRALLERELEVKYYTPVIKRIMSVKERYGFSYWKTECEFGEKDFTLRDTFRSIIKTPNADGGDRVCIIDVDGNRYEIPDVGHLDAQSLRRIEMYL
;
A
#
# COMPACT_ATOMS: atom_id res chain seq x y z
N MET A 1 21.48 6.87 -28.58
CA MET A 1 20.06 6.69 -28.17
C MET A 1 19.71 7.39 -26.86
N ASP A 2 20.61 8.21 -26.28
CA ASP A 2 20.44 8.67 -24.90
C ASP A 2 20.07 10.16 -24.72
N GLU A 3 20.22 10.99 -25.72
CA GLU A 3 19.84 12.41 -25.61
C GLU A 3 18.33 12.65 -25.76
N GLN A 4 17.67 11.94 -26.66
CA GLN A 4 16.21 12.05 -26.85
C GLN A 4 15.41 11.59 -25.64
N ASN A 5 15.96 10.68 -24.81
CA ASN A 5 15.29 10.20 -23.61
C ASN A 5 15.40 11.19 -22.44
N ARG A 6 16.51 11.95 -22.38
CA ARG A 6 16.69 13.03 -21.39
C ARG A 6 15.78 14.22 -21.65
N ASP A 7 15.60 14.60 -22.90
CA ASP A 7 14.72 15.71 -23.29
C ASP A 7 13.24 15.38 -23.08
N ASN A 8 12.85 14.11 -23.24
CA ASN A 8 11.47 13.69 -22.93
C ASN A 8 11.18 13.66 -21.43
N VAL A 9 12.14 13.30 -20.58
CA VAL A 9 12.01 13.36 -19.12
C VAL A 9 11.88 14.80 -18.67
N ALA A 10 12.70 15.71 -19.19
CA ALA A 10 12.63 17.14 -18.88
C ALA A 10 11.32 17.79 -19.36
N ARG A 11 10.81 17.41 -20.53
CA ARG A 11 9.51 17.90 -21.04
C ARG A 11 8.32 17.40 -20.24
N THR A 12 8.35 16.16 -19.78
CA THR A 12 7.27 15.62 -18.94
C THR A 12 7.23 16.31 -17.57
N GLN A 13 8.38 16.69 -17.03
CA GLN A 13 8.44 17.47 -15.80
C GLN A 13 7.85 18.88 -15.94
N SER A 14 7.93 19.51 -17.14
CA SER A 14 7.40 20.85 -17.35
C SER A 14 5.89 20.93 -17.56
N VAL A 15 5.24 19.87 -17.99
CA VAL A 15 3.79 19.84 -18.29
C VAL A 15 2.95 19.46 -17.07
N PHE A 16 3.53 18.70 -16.11
CA PHE A 16 2.85 18.30 -14.87
C PHE A 16 3.38 19.04 -13.63
N GLY A 17 4.19 20.06 -13.81
CA GLY A 17 4.95 20.76 -12.76
C GLY A 17 4.13 21.43 -11.65
N ASP A 18 2.81 21.61 -11.85
CA ASP A 18 1.96 22.29 -10.89
C ASP A 18 0.98 21.37 -10.12
N ILE A 19 0.93 20.07 -10.42
CA ILE A 19 -0.13 19.21 -9.86
C ILE A 19 0.37 18.22 -8.81
N ALA A 20 1.57 17.67 -8.95
CA ALA A 20 2.23 16.86 -7.91
C ALA A 20 3.72 16.69 -8.22
N ARG A 21 4.58 17.14 -7.34
CA ARG A 21 6.03 16.89 -7.44
C ARG A 21 6.33 15.53 -6.85
N ILE A 22 6.60 14.56 -7.71
CA ILE A 22 7.00 13.22 -7.29
C ILE A 22 8.51 13.23 -7.01
N VAL A 23 8.89 12.93 -5.78
CA VAL A 23 10.29 12.71 -5.40
C VAL A 23 10.66 11.27 -5.76
N TYR A 24 11.60 11.11 -6.69
CA TYR A 24 12.07 9.78 -7.06
C TYR A 24 13.22 9.32 -6.18
N LEU A 25 13.14 8.07 -5.73
CA LEU A 25 14.10 7.38 -4.88
C LEU A 25 14.77 6.25 -5.67
N GLY A 26 16.08 6.18 -5.61
CA GLY A 26 16.89 5.16 -6.28
C GLY A 26 18.17 4.88 -5.50
N GLY A 27 18.96 3.90 -5.94
CA GLY A 27 20.21 3.52 -5.28
C GLY A 27 21.26 4.64 -5.19
N ASP A 28 21.12 5.68 -6.01
CA ASP A 28 22.05 6.82 -6.05
C ASP A 28 21.76 7.87 -4.98
N ASN A 29 20.50 8.02 -4.56
CA ASN A 29 20.06 9.09 -3.66
C ASN A 29 19.42 8.61 -2.38
N CYS A 30 19.24 7.30 -2.21
CA CYS A 30 18.73 6.76 -0.96
C CYS A 30 19.38 5.42 -0.58
N ARG A 31 19.42 5.16 0.72
CA ARG A 31 19.90 3.93 1.32
C ARG A 31 18.81 3.31 2.17
N ILE A 32 18.49 2.05 1.89
CA ILE A 32 17.55 1.25 2.67
C ILE A 32 18.33 0.45 3.71
N THR A 33 17.87 0.48 4.96
CA THR A 33 18.50 -0.24 6.07
C THR A 33 17.44 -1.02 6.85
N GLU A 34 17.86 -2.12 7.47
CA GLU A 34 17.01 -2.88 8.38
C GLU A 34 17.49 -2.69 9.82
N LYS A 35 16.56 -2.37 10.73
CA LYS A 35 16.79 -2.31 12.17
C LYS A 35 15.60 -2.91 12.91
N ASN A 36 15.86 -3.82 13.83
CA ASN A 36 14.82 -4.44 14.66
C ASN A 36 13.65 -5.05 13.87
N GLY A 37 13.93 -5.63 12.69
CA GLY A 37 12.90 -6.22 11.83
C GLY A 37 12.04 -5.20 11.06
N PHE A 38 12.40 -3.92 11.07
CA PHE A 38 11.74 -2.88 10.26
C PHE A 38 12.73 -2.29 9.25
N ILE A 39 12.22 -1.95 8.09
CA ILE A 39 13.00 -1.22 7.09
C ILE A 39 12.91 0.28 7.34
N GLY A 40 14.05 0.94 7.22
CA GLY A 40 14.20 2.39 7.30
C GLY A 40 14.84 2.95 6.03
N ILE A 41 14.78 4.25 5.87
CA ILE A 41 15.37 4.97 4.74
C ILE A 41 16.21 6.14 5.22
N ASP A 42 17.31 6.34 4.50
CA ASP A 42 18.19 7.51 4.57
C ASP A 42 18.31 8.02 3.12
N ALA A 43 17.71 9.15 2.82
CA ALA A 43 17.60 9.68 1.46
C ALA A 43 18.01 11.16 1.39
N VAL A 44 18.72 11.51 0.30
CA VAL A 44 19.05 12.89 -0.04
C VAL A 44 18.37 13.23 -1.36
N VAL A 45 17.39 14.13 -1.30
CA VAL A 45 16.51 14.43 -2.43
C VAL A 45 16.45 15.93 -2.70
N GLU A 46 16.21 16.30 -3.96
CA GLU A 46 15.93 17.67 -4.35
C GLU A 46 14.43 17.92 -4.20
N ILE A 47 14.05 18.61 -3.13
CA ILE A 47 12.68 19.11 -2.96
C ILE A 47 12.72 20.58 -3.32
N ALA A 48 12.09 20.97 -4.43
CA ALA A 48 11.94 22.38 -4.73
C ALA A 48 11.01 23.00 -3.68
N ASP A 49 11.48 24.09 -3.10
CA ASP A 49 10.79 24.85 -2.05
C ASP A 49 9.48 25.43 -2.63
N ASP A 50 8.34 24.94 -2.24
CA ASP A 50 7.02 25.45 -2.65
C ASP A 50 6.49 26.56 -1.74
N GLY A 51 7.37 27.14 -0.90
CA GLY A 51 7.06 28.35 -0.11
C GLY A 51 5.93 28.19 0.91
N THR A 52 5.48 27.00 1.19
CA THR A 52 4.57 26.75 2.31
C THR A 52 5.37 26.69 3.61
N GLU A 53 5.48 27.86 4.26
CA GLU A 53 5.93 27.95 5.64
C GLU A 53 5.05 27.06 6.51
N GLU A 54 5.67 26.17 7.28
CA GLU A 54 4.99 25.43 8.35
C GLU A 54 4.29 26.45 9.24
N GLU A 55 2.96 26.45 9.24
CA GLU A 55 2.16 27.21 10.20
C GLU A 55 2.58 26.76 11.62
N LYS A 56 3.38 27.62 12.23
CA LYS A 56 3.58 27.58 13.67
C LYS A 56 2.22 27.72 14.34
N ASN A 57 1.80 26.69 15.05
CA ASN A 57 0.67 26.70 15.95
C ASN A 57 0.64 28.01 16.74
N ALA A 58 -0.20 28.93 16.34
CA ALA A 58 -0.68 30.01 17.15
C ALA A 58 -2.06 29.63 17.68
N SER A 59 -2.09 29.27 18.94
CA SER A 59 -3.26 29.27 19.77
C SER A 59 -3.86 30.66 19.79
N ASP A 60 -5.02 30.85 19.17
CA ASP A 60 -6.04 31.80 19.59
C ASP A 60 -7.30 31.59 18.75
N ALA A 61 -8.28 30.90 19.31
CA ALA A 61 -9.63 30.87 18.81
C ALA A 61 -10.51 31.70 19.73
N PRO A 62 -11.28 32.69 19.23
CA PRO A 62 -12.26 33.37 20.05
C PRO A 62 -13.52 32.51 20.24
N ASN A 63 -13.88 32.42 21.49
CA ASN A 63 -15.12 31.89 22.04
C ASN A 63 -16.34 32.56 21.38
N VAL A 64 -17.23 31.78 20.77
CA VAL A 64 -18.59 32.22 20.42
C VAL A 64 -19.59 31.26 21.08
N GLU A 65 -20.16 31.74 22.19
CA GLU A 65 -21.34 31.18 22.81
C GLU A 65 -22.55 31.26 21.89
N ARG A 66 -23.31 30.18 21.79
CA ARG A 66 -24.77 30.15 21.56
C ARG A 66 -25.28 28.75 21.94
N GLY A 67 -25.90 28.56 23.10
CA GLY A 67 -27.35 28.71 23.23
C GLY A 67 -28.04 27.35 23.13
N GLU A 68 -28.39 26.86 24.30
CA GLU A 68 -29.30 25.79 24.71
C GLU A 68 -30.32 25.22 23.71
N LYS A 69 -30.49 23.87 23.73
CA LYS A 69 -31.74 23.24 24.19
C LYS A 69 -31.55 21.73 24.45
N LYS A 70 -32.04 21.37 25.65
CA LYS A 70 -32.20 20.01 26.17
C LYS A 70 -33.18 19.20 25.35
N ASP A 71 -32.93 17.88 25.25
CA ASP A 71 -33.92 16.86 25.57
C ASP A 71 -33.22 15.57 25.98
N GLU A 72 -33.70 15.08 27.14
CA GLU A 72 -33.28 13.85 27.83
C GLU A 72 -33.93 12.62 27.20
N SER A 73 -33.18 11.51 27.07
CA SER A 73 -33.68 10.20 27.57
C SER A 73 -32.57 9.13 27.51
N ASP A 74 -32.19 8.68 28.66
CA ASP A 74 -31.79 7.37 29.14
C ASP A 74 -31.24 6.29 28.17
N ALA A 75 -29.97 5.86 28.42
CA ALA A 75 -29.67 4.51 28.91
C ALA A 75 -28.20 4.37 29.31
N LYS A 76 -28.00 4.10 30.59
CA LYS A 76 -26.73 3.65 31.19
C LYS A 76 -26.26 2.34 30.58
N CYS A 77 -24.98 2.26 30.20
CA CYS A 77 -24.15 1.11 30.50
C CYS A 77 -22.73 1.58 30.73
N ALA A 78 -22.26 1.36 31.96
CA ALA A 78 -20.92 1.66 32.40
C ALA A 78 -19.95 0.56 31.96
N ALA A 79 -18.84 0.92 31.33
CA ALA A 79 -17.59 0.22 31.47
C ALA A 79 -16.49 1.26 31.55
N LYS A 80 -15.99 1.42 32.78
CA LYS A 80 -14.73 2.13 33.03
C LYS A 80 -13.62 1.16 32.76
N ASP A 81 -12.80 1.45 31.76
CA ASP A 81 -11.44 0.95 31.74
C ASP A 81 -10.51 2.13 31.49
N GLY A 82 -9.55 2.26 32.41
CA GLY A 82 -8.64 3.37 32.50
C GLY A 82 -7.66 3.38 31.33
N GLU A 83 -7.75 4.37 30.50
CA GLU A 83 -6.66 4.78 29.63
C GLU A 83 -5.69 5.63 30.43
N GLU A 84 -4.69 4.99 30.99
CA GLU A 84 -3.49 5.61 31.47
C GLU A 84 -2.74 6.15 30.25
N LYS A 85 -2.81 7.46 30.06
CA LYS A 85 -2.13 8.20 29.02
C LYS A 85 -0.63 8.20 29.28
N ASP A 86 0.09 7.20 28.79
CA ASP A 86 1.51 7.31 28.51
C ASP A 86 1.70 8.29 27.34
N ARG A 87 1.84 9.56 27.69
CA ARG A 87 2.41 10.59 26.82
C ARG A 87 3.93 10.42 26.79
N ALA A 88 4.42 9.29 26.29
CA ALA A 88 5.76 9.23 25.76
C ALA A 88 5.79 10.14 24.52
N GLU A 89 6.62 11.16 24.53
CA GLU A 89 6.90 12.02 23.37
C GLU A 89 7.27 11.13 22.19
N LYS A 90 6.31 10.98 21.28
CA LYS A 90 6.46 10.08 20.13
C LYS A 90 7.48 10.71 19.22
N ALA A 91 8.68 10.11 19.13
CA ALA A 91 9.70 10.55 18.16
C ALA A 91 9.08 10.81 16.80
N PRO A 92 9.50 11.85 16.07
CA PRO A 92 8.93 12.20 14.77
C PRO A 92 9.01 11.02 13.81
N ALA A 93 7.98 10.85 12.96
CA ALA A 93 7.91 9.74 12.01
C ALA A 93 9.07 9.76 11.01
N ARG A 94 9.55 10.95 10.67
CA ARG A 94 10.76 11.20 9.88
C ARG A 94 11.48 12.43 10.40
N ARG A 95 12.80 12.47 10.19
CA ARG A 95 13.64 13.67 10.38
C ARG A 95 13.94 14.23 9.02
N THR A 96 13.85 15.55 8.89
CA THR A 96 14.11 16.25 7.63
C THR A 96 15.07 17.40 7.91
N GLU A 97 16.22 17.44 7.23
CA GLU A 97 17.24 18.47 7.38
C GLU A 97 17.54 19.06 6.00
N LYS A 98 17.54 20.41 5.89
CA LYS A 98 17.96 21.09 4.66
C LYS A 98 19.49 21.15 4.63
N LEU A 99 20.08 20.65 3.56
CA LEU A 99 21.51 20.69 3.32
C LEU A 99 21.94 22.06 2.74
N PRO A 100 23.22 22.47 2.91
CA PRO A 100 23.73 23.73 2.38
C PRO A 100 23.66 23.84 0.85
N ASP A 101 23.57 22.73 0.15
CA ASP A 101 23.46 22.63 -1.32
C ASP A 101 22.02 22.73 -1.84
N GLY A 102 21.05 23.00 -0.95
CA GLY A 102 19.63 23.11 -1.29
C GLY A 102 18.89 21.79 -1.34
N ARG A 103 19.59 20.66 -1.17
CA ARG A 103 18.94 19.33 -1.08
C ARG A 103 18.37 19.10 0.32
N THR A 104 17.46 18.16 0.41
CA THR A 104 16.83 17.76 1.68
C THR A 104 17.26 16.36 2.05
N HIS A 105 17.79 16.22 3.26
CA HIS A 105 18.11 14.93 3.86
C HIS A 105 16.93 14.41 4.67
N ILE A 106 16.46 13.22 4.36
CA ILE A 106 15.29 12.59 5.00
C ILE A 106 15.73 11.29 5.63
N ILE A 107 15.51 11.16 6.93
CA ILE A 107 15.77 9.93 7.67
C ILE A 107 14.47 9.45 8.30
N ALA A 108 14.05 8.23 7.97
CA ALA A 108 12.93 7.56 8.61
C ALA A 108 13.35 6.17 9.07
N GLU A 109 13.19 5.89 10.37
CA GLU A 109 13.58 4.61 10.97
C GLU A 109 12.63 3.47 10.59
N ARG A 110 11.40 3.80 10.23
CA ARG A 110 10.40 2.84 9.79
C ARG A 110 9.65 3.41 8.60
N ILE A 111 9.66 2.67 7.51
CA ILE A 111 8.93 2.98 6.30
C ILE A 111 7.95 1.86 5.93
N PHE A 112 7.00 2.21 5.10
CA PHE A 112 6.05 1.28 4.51
C PHE A 112 6.09 1.44 3.00
N LEU A 113 6.04 0.31 2.30
CA LEU A 113 6.02 0.29 0.85
C LEU A 113 4.59 0.10 0.33
N ALA A 114 4.24 0.77 -0.76
CA ALA A 114 2.96 0.58 -1.43
C ALA A 114 3.16 0.55 -2.95
N ARG A 115 2.71 -0.53 -3.61
CA ARG A 115 2.71 -0.62 -5.07
C ARG A 115 1.61 0.26 -5.63
N ALA A 116 1.94 1.13 -6.58
CA ALA A 116 0.94 1.90 -7.33
C ALA A 116 0.13 0.97 -8.26
N PHE A 117 0.79 -0.03 -8.83
CA PHE A 117 0.20 -1.01 -9.75
C PHE A 117 0.44 -2.44 -9.24
N PRO A 118 -0.35 -2.91 -8.25
CA PRO A 118 -0.07 -4.18 -7.58
C PRO A 118 -0.28 -5.42 -8.45
N PHE A 119 -0.98 -5.32 -9.57
CA PHE A 119 -1.28 -6.44 -10.46
C PHE A 119 -0.32 -6.56 -11.63
N ASP A 120 0.00 -5.44 -12.29
CA ASP A 120 0.73 -5.46 -13.57
C ASP A 120 2.21 -5.15 -13.40
N MET A 121 2.55 -4.09 -12.64
CA MET A 121 3.93 -3.61 -12.47
C MET A 121 4.42 -3.89 -11.05
N LYS A 122 4.64 -5.17 -10.72
CA LYS A 122 4.97 -5.60 -9.35
C LYS A 122 6.30 -5.03 -8.83
N SER A 123 7.23 -4.71 -9.72
CA SER A 123 8.58 -4.23 -9.39
C SER A 123 8.79 -2.73 -9.66
N GLU A 124 7.75 -2.02 -10.08
CA GLU A 124 7.81 -0.63 -10.49
C GLU A 124 6.81 0.24 -9.73
N TYR A 125 7.11 1.53 -9.67
CA TYR A 125 6.24 2.55 -9.07
C TYR A 125 5.80 2.21 -7.65
N ILE A 126 6.78 2.14 -6.75
CA ILE A 126 6.56 1.79 -5.35
C ILE A 126 6.67 3.07 -4.53
N SER A 127 5.55 3.49 -3.93
CA SER A 127 5.51 4.60 -3.00
C SER A 127 6.12 4.21 -1.67
N VAL A 128 6.97 5.06 -1.13
CA VAL A 128 7.61 4.92 0.17
C VAL A 128 6.94 5.89 1.14
N LEU A 129 6.36 5.34 2.19
CA LEU A 129 5.58 6.07 3.19
C LEU A 129 6.29 6.02 4.54
N ASP A 130 6.21 7.09 5.31
CA ASP A 130 6.68 7.12 6.69
C ASP A 130 5.71 6.41 7.65
N ARG A 131 6.02 6.46 8.96
CA ARG A 131 5.18 5.84 10.00
C ARG A 131 3.77 6.44 10.07
N ASP A 132 3.61 7.70 9.71
CA ASP A 132 2.33 8.40 9.69
C ASP A 132 1.60 8.27 8.36
N ARG A 133 2.08 7.38 7.47
CA ARG A 133 1.55 7.11 6.12
C ARG A 133 1.65 8.31 5.17
N LYS A 134 2.53 9.26 5.45
CA LYS A 134 2.85 10.35 4.53
C LYS A 134 3.93 9.88 3.55
N GLU A 135 3.78 10.25 2.29
CA GLU A 135 4.72 9.90 1.26
C GLU A 135 6.08 10.59 1.47
N ILE A 136 7.15 9.82 1.36
CA ILE A 136 8.53 10.31 1.33
C ILE A 136 8.95 10.50 -0.13
N GLY A 137 8.58 9.55 -0.98
CA GLY A 137 8.90 9.54 -2.39
C GLY A 137 8.50 8.23 -3.05
N MET A 138 8.86 8.08 -4.33
CA MET A 138 8.50 6.93 -5.15
C MET A 138 9.74 6.27 -5.74
N ILE A 139 9.86 4.98 -5.58
CA ILE A 139 10.84 4.13 -6.26
C ILE A 139 10.27 3.82 -7.65
N ARG A 140 11.01 4.19 -8.70
CA ARG A 140 10.59 3.93 -10.08
C ARG A 140 10.69 2.46 -10.42
N SER A 141 11.81 1.84 -10.09
CA SER A 141 12.05 0.41 -10.30
C SER A 141 12.90 -0.17 -9.18
N LEU A 142 12.59 -1.40 -8.75
CA LEU A 142 13.47 -2.15 -7.83
C LEU A 142 14.82 -2.47 -8.47
N GLY A 143 14.92 -2.41 -9.79
CA GLY A 143 16.18 -2.57 -10.54
C GLY A 143 17.19 -1.45 -10.28
N ASP A 144 16.75 -0.29 -9.78
CA ASP A 144 17.63 0.83 -9.43
C ASP A 144 18.42 0.56 -8.14
N PHE A 145 18.05 -0.48 -7.39
CA PHE A 145 18.73 -0.94 -6.20
C PHE A 145 19.50 -2.23 -6.47
N SER A 146 20.62 -2.41 -5.79
CA SER A 146 21.44 -3.60 -5.92
C SER A 146 21.63 -4.31 -4.58
N GLY A 147 22.01 -5.61 -4.64
CA GLY A 147 22.40 -6.40 -3.48
C GLY A 147 21.33 -6.45 -2.39
N ASP A 148 21.79 -6.20 -1.16
CA ASP A 148 20.97 -6.38 0.04
C ASP A 148 19.77 -5.42 0.10
N GLN A 149 19.90 -4.22 -0.41
CA GLN A 149 18.82 -3.22 -0.40
C GLN A 149 17.63 -3.68 -1.24
N ARG A 150 17.91 -4.23 -2.42
CA ARG A 150 16.88 -4.79 -3.30
C ARG A 150 16.20 -5.99 -2.63
N ALA A 151 16.97 -6.90 -2.02
CA ALA A 151 16.43 -8.06 -1.32
C ALA A 151 15.52 -7.65 -0.14
N LEU A 152 15.89 -6.59 0.61
CA LEU A 152 15.04 -6.05 1.68
C LEU A 152 13.71 -5.51 1.14
N LEU A 153 13.74 -4.73 0.07
CA LEU A 153 12.54 -4.16 -0.55
C LEU A 153 11.64 -5.26 -1.12
N GLU A 154 12.20 -6.24 -1.83
CA GLU A 154 11.46 -7.38 -2.38
C GLU A 154 10.79 -8.19 -1.26
N ARG A 155 11.51 -8.52 -0.20
CA ARG A 155 10.98 -9.27 0.96
C ARG A 155 9.79 -8.56 1.59
N GLU A 156 9.89 -7.26 1.87
CA GLU A 156 8.80 -6.48 2.47
C GLU A 156 7.57 -6.41 1.56
N LEU A 157 7.79 -6.26 0.26
CA LEU A 157 6.71 -6.27 -0.71
C LEU A 157 6.05 -7.64 -0.86
N GLU A 158 6.84 -8.72 -0.82
CA GLU A 158 6.30 -10.09 -0.85
C GLU A 158 5.44 -10.37 0.37
N VAL A 159 5.90 -10.02 1.56
CA VAL A 159 5.11 -10.19 2.79
C VAL A 159 3.81 -9.40 2.73
N LYS A 160 3.87 -8.14 2.31
CA LYS A 160 2.70 -7.25 2.27
C LYS A 160 1.68 -7.64 1.20
N TYR A 161 2.16 -8.07 0.03
CA TYR A 161 1.33 -8.40 -1.13
C TYR A 161 1.25 -9.90 -1.37
N TYR A 162 1.53 -10.69 -0.33
CA TYR A 162 1.38 -12.12 -0.42
C TYR A 162 -0.05 -12.48 -0.82
N THR A 163 -0.18 -13.21 -1.91
CA THR A 163 -1.45 -13.68 -2.43
C THR A 163 -1.39 -15.19 -2.57
N PRO A 164 -2.10 -15.95 -1.69
CA PRO A 164 -2.14 -17.41 -1.79
C PRO A 164 -2.62 -17.87 -3.16
N VAL A 165 -1.89 -18.79 -3.76
CA VAL A 165 -2.29 -19.43 -5.01
C VAL A 165 -3.21 -20.60 -4.71
N ILE A 166 -4.41 -20.56 -5.32
CA ILE A 166 -5.39 -21.63 -5.23
C ILE A 166 -5.02 -22.73 -6.23
N LYS A 167 -4.75 -23.92 -5.74
CA LYS A 167 -4.49 -25.11 -6.54
C LYS A 167 -5.76 -25.89 -6.86
N ARG A 168 -6.70 -25.90 -5.89
CA ARG A 168 -7.92 -26.65 -6.00
C ARG A 168 -9.07 -25.97 -5.25
N ILE A 169 -10.28 -26.06 -5.80
CA ILE A 169 -11.49 -25.58 -5.14
C ILE A 169 -12.28 -26.80 -4.67
N MET A 170 -12.36 -26.99 -3.36
CA MET A 170 -13.01 -28.17 -2.77
C MET A 170 -14.52 -28.01 -2.70
N SER A 171 -15.01 -26.82 -2.33
CA SER A 171 -16.45 -26.52 -2.36
C SER A 171 -16.73 -25.03 -2.46
N VAL A 172 -17.83 -24.70 -3.12
CA VAL A 172 -18.45 -23.37 -3.13
C VAL A 172 -19.90 -23.55 -2.73
N LYS A 173 -20.35 -22.80 -1.73
CA LYS A 173 -21.75 -22.85 -1.25
C LYS A 173 -22.28 -21.43 -1.14
N GLU A 174 -23.39 -21.17 -1.80
CA GLU A 174 -24.08 -19.88 -1.68
C GLU A 174 -25.17 -19.90 -0.63
N ARG A 175 -25.22 -18.86 0.19
CA ARG A 175 -26.25 -18.66 1.18
C ARG A 175 -26.42 -17.18 1.50
N TYR A 176 -27.64 -16.67 1.39
CA TYR A 176 -28.01 -15.29 1.75
C TYR A 176 -27.15 -14.20 1.08
N GLY A 177 -26.78 -14.37 -0.19
CA GLY A 177 -25.96 -13.42 -0.94
C GLY A 177 -24.47 -13.48 -0.62
N PHE A 178 -24.03 -14.47 0.14
CA PHE A 178 -22.62 -14.79 0.38
C PHE A 178 -22.28 -16.14 -0.22
N SER A 179 -21.07 -16.28 -0.74
CA SER A 179 -20.51 -17.55 -1.13
C SER A 179 -19.37 -17.95 -0.19
N TYR A 180 -19.44 -19.18 0.29
CA TYR A 180 -18.49 -19.81 1.21
C TYR A 180 -17.60 -20.75 0.41
N TRP A 181 -16.32 -20.46 0.41
CA TRP A 181 -15.32 -21.16 -0.38
C TRP A 181 -14.43 -21.99 0.52
N LYS A 182 -14.18 -23.23 0.11
CA LYS A 182 -13.13 -24.09 0.67
C LYS A 182 -12.15 -24.41 -0.43
N THR A 183 -10.90 -24.05 -0.24
CA THR A 183 -9.86 -24.17 -1.25
C THR A 183 -8.59 -24.79 -0.67
N GLU A 184 -7.85 -25.45 -1.53
CA GLU A 184 -6.50 -25.91 -1.27
C GLU A 184 -5.52 -24.93 -1.94
N CYS A 185 -4.71 -24.25 -1.12
CA CYS A 185 -3.69 -23.33 -1.55
C CYS A 185 -2.29 -23.95 -1.41
N GLU A 186 -1.24 -23.21 -1.81
CA GLU A 186 0.15 -23.69 -1.72
C GLU A 186 0.57 -24.13 -0.32
N PHE A 187 0.08 -23.45 0.72
CA PHE A 187 0.43 -23.69 2.12
C PHE A 187 -0.73 -24.27 2.95
N GLY A 188 -1.62 -25.03 2.32
CA GLY A 188 -2.71 -25.74 2.97
C GLY A 188 -4.09 -25.22 2.64
N GLU A 189 -5.08 -25.75 3.35
CA GLU A 189 -6.49 -25.42 3.13
C GLU A 189 -6.80 -24.00 3.62
N LYS A 190 -7.64 -23.30 2.86
CA LYS A 190 -8.17 -21.97 3.19
C LYS A 190 -9.67 -21.94 3.00
N ASP A 191 -10.34 -21.43 4.03
CA ASP A 191 -11.77 -21.15 3.99
C ASP A 191 -11.93 -19.62 3.97
N PHE A 192 -12.72 -19.12 3.03
CA PHE A 192 -13.02 -17.70 2.93
C PHE A 192 -14.44 -17.46 2.41
N THR A 193 -14.92 -16.24 2.58
CA THR A 193 -16.28 -15.86 2.21
C THR A 193 -16.23 -14.68 1.25
N LEU A 194 -17.03 -14.73 0.19
CA LEU A 194 -17.22 -13.60 -0.72
C LEU A 194 -18.62 -13.01 -0.50
N ARG A 195 -18.69 -11.70 -0.57
CA ARG A 195 -19.91 -10.93 -0.68
C ARG A 195 -20.05 -10.46 -2.11
N ASP A 196 -21.14 -10.78 -2.80
CA ASP A 196 -21.29 -10.48 -4.21
C ASP A 196 -20.16 -11.12 -5.05
N THR A 197 -20.28 -12.41 -5.27
CA THR A 197 -19.25 -13.26 -5.90
C THR A 197 -18.79 -12.71 -7.25
N PHE A 198 -19.70 -12.16 -8.06
CA PHE A 198 -19.36 -11.60 -9.38
C PHE A 198 -18.46 -10.37 -9.33
N ARG A 199 -18.58 -9.54 -8.27
CA ARG A 199 -17.70 -8.38 -8.07
C ARG A 199 -16.40 -8.70 -7.36
N SER A 200 -16.41 -9.79 -6.61
CA SER A 200 -15.26 -10.26 -5.84
C SER A 200 -14.28 -11.10 -6.67
N ILE A 201 -14.67 -11.49 -7.89
CA ILE A 201 -13.87 -12.27 -8.81
C ILE A 201 -13.47 -11.38 -9.99
N ILE A 202 -12.17 -11.17 -10.15
CA ILE A 202 -11.58 -10.34 -11.21
C ILE A 202 -10.84 -11.26 -12.16
N LYS A 203 -11.31 -11.34 -13.39
CA LYS A 203 -10.69 -12.11 -14.47
C LYS A 203 -9.79 -11.20 -15.31
N THR A 204 -8.58 -11.63 -15.56
CA THR A 204 -7.60 -10.89 -16.37
C THR A 204 -6.94 -11.86 -17.35
N PRO A 205 -6.86 -11.54 -18.64
CA PRO A 205 -6.18 -12.40 -19.61
C PRO A 205 -4.67 -12.42 -19.32
N ASN A 206 -4.07 -13.61 -19.44
CA ASN A 206 -2.62 -13.78 -19.40
C ASN A 206 -1.99 -13.48 -20.76
N ALA A 207 -0.70 -13.14 -20.78
CA ALA A 207 0.06 -12.96 -22.01
C ALA A 207 0.11 -14.23 -22.88
N ASP A 208 0.00 -15.40 -22.27
CA ASP A 208 0.03 -16.73 -22.91
C ASP A 208 -1.34 -17.21 -23.42
N GLY A 209 -2.38 -16.36 -23.33
CA GLY A 209 -3.73 -16.65 -23.80
C GLY A 209 -4.63 -17.40 -22.82
N GLY A 210 -4.16 -17.66 -21.60
CA GLY A 210 -4.96 -18.16 -20.49
C GLY A 210 -5.68 -17.05 -19.71
N ASP A 211 -6.50 -17.43 -18.75
CA ASP A 211 -7.18 -16.49 -17.87
C ASP A 211 -6.71 -16.61 -16.43
N ARG A 212 -6.22 -15.52 -15.90
CA ARG A 212 -5.88 -15.37 -14.49
C ARG A 212 -7.09 -14.84 -13.72
N VAL A 213 -7.32 -15.37 -12.53
CA VAL A 213 -8.41 -14.93 -11.66
C VAL A 213 -7.85 -14.49 -10.32
N CYS A 214 -8.24 -13.30 -9.91
CA CYS A 214 -8.01 -12.76 -8.57
C CYS A 214 -9.34 -12.75 -7.82
N ILE A 215 -9.34 -13.30 -6.61
CA ILE A 215 -10.51 -13.37 -5.73
C ILE A 215 -10.24 -12.50 -4.51
N ILE A 216 -11.20 -11.65 -4.13
CA ILE A 216 -11.09 -10.77 -2.96
C ILE A 216 -12.20 -11.17 -1.99
N ASP A 217 -11.83 -11.54 -0.76
CA ASP A 217 -12.80 -11.96 0.27
C ASP A 217 -13.40 -10.75 1.01
N VAL A 218 -14.33 -11.02 1.92
CA VAL A 218 -15.00 -9.98 2.74
C VAL A 218 -14.06 -9.24 3.68
N ASP A 219 -12.94 -9.84 4.03
CA ASP A 219 -11.90 -9.27 4.89
C ASP A 219 -10.84 -8.50 4.09
N GLY A 220 -10.94 -8.52 2.76
CA GLY A 220 -10.00 -7.86 1.84
C GLY A 220 -8.76 -8.68 1.52
N ASN A 221 -8.70 -9.96 1.94
CA ASN A 221 -7.63 -10.86 1.53
C ASN A 221 -7.78 -11.22 0.05
N ARG A 222 -6.65 -11.46 -0.59
CA ARG A 222 -6.59 -11.77 -2.01
C ARG A 222 -6.11 -13.19 -2.21
N TYR A 223 -6.70 -13.87 -3.17
CA TYR A 223 -6.35 -15.21 -3.61
C TYR A 223 -6.19 -15.20 -5.12
N GLU A 224 -5.30 -16.00 -5.65
CA GLU A 224 -4.99 -16.01 -7.07
C GLU A 224 -5.12 -17.41 -7.66
N ILE A 225 -5.74 -17.50 -8.82
CA ILE A 225 -5.66 -18.65 -9.72
C ILE A 225 -4.87 -18.16 -10.92
N PRO A 226 -3.60 -18.56 -11.07
CA PRO A 226 -2.72 -18.01 -12.12
C PRO A 226 -3.21 -18.33 -13.54
N ASP A 227 -3.82 -19.49 -13.70
CA ASP A 227 -4.44 -19.91 -14.97
C ASP A 227 -5.61 -20.85 -14.66
N VAL A 228 -6.79 -20.41 -15.07
CA VAL A 228 -8.04 -21.20 -14.92
C VAL A 228 -7.96 -22.52 -15.69
N GLY A 229 -7.25 -22.54 -16.82
CA GLY A 229 -7.07 -23.74 -17.64
C GLY A 229 -6.26 -24.85 -16.96
N HIS A 230 -5.49 -24.52 -15.92
CA HIS A 230 -4.72 -25.49 -15.14
C HIS A 230 -5.48 -26.06 -13.91
N LEU A 231 -6.70 -25.58 -13.65
CA LEU A 231 -7.54 -26.15 -12.61
C LEU A 231 -8.03 -27.55 -12.98
N ASP A 232 -8.22 -28.39 -11.98
CA ASP A 232 -8.90 -29.68 -12.17
C ASP A 232 -10.36 -29.47 -12.62
N ALA A 233 -10.91 -30.46 -13.34
CA ALA A 233 -12.25 -30.36 -13.92
C ALA A 233 -13.37 -30.15 -12.87
N GLN A 234 -13.16 -30.59 -11.62
CA GLN A 234 -14.14 -30.37 -10.55
C GLN A 234 -14.06 -28.96 -10.01
N SER A 235 -12.86 -28.40 -9.85
CA SER A 235 -12.64 -27.01 -9.46
C SER A 235 -13.20 -26.06 -10.50
N LEU A 236 -12.93 -26.32 -11.78
CA LEU A 236 -13.44 -25.52 -12.89
C LEU A 236 -14.97 -25.45 -12.90
N ARG A 237 -15.65 -26.58 -12.80
CA ARG A 237 -17.13 -26.64 -12.74
C ARG A 237 -17.74 -25.83 -11.60
N ARG A 238 -17.00 -25.67 -10.48
CA ARG A 238 -17.49 -24.92 -9.30
C ARG A 238 -17.44 -23.43 -9.49
N ILE A 239 -16.56 -22.94 -10.37
CA ILE A 239 -16.39 -21.51 -10.60
C ILE A 239 -16.82 -21.03 -11.98
N GLU A 240 -17.08 -21.94 -12.91
CA GLU A 240 -17.42 -21.64 -14.31
C GLU A 240 -18.57 -20.63 -14.43
N MET A 241 -19.54 -20.67 -13.51
CA MET A 241 -20.66 -19.75 -13.51
C MET A 241 -20.30 -18.31 -13.08
N TYR A 242 -19.09 -18.10 -12.53
CA TYR A 242 -18.61 -16.79 -12.07
C TYR A 242 -17.53 -16.20 -12.98
N LEU A 243 -17.08 -16.95 -13.99
CA LEU A 243 -16.07 -16.56 -14.97
C LEU A 243 -16.71 -15.98 -16.22
#